data_71fa705765762b625a2b5b5411c2cd50
#
_entry.id   71fa705765762b625a2b5b5411c2cd50
#
_cell.length_a   1.000
_cell.length_b   1.000
_cell.length_c   1.000
_cell.angle_alpha   90.00
_cell.angle_beta   90.00
_cell.angle_gamma   90.00
#
_symmetry.space_group_name_H-M   'P 1'
#
loop_
_entity.id
_entity.type
_entity.pdbx_description
1 polymer ?
#
loop_
_entity_poly.entity_id
_entity_poly.type
_entity_poly.pdbx_seq_one_letter_code
_entity_poly.pdbx_strand_id
1 'polypeptide(L)'
;MSQAVVVAIGVAADGRRVVLGFDVGDSETEEFWKQFLRSLKTRGLGGVKLVISDAHAGLKKAAATVLQGAAWQRCRVHFMRNVLTALPKGRQEMVASVIRTIFAQPDAEHIDAQFDEVVRMIERVHPKTAVMLTDARDDILAFKAFPARHWRQIWSTNPLERLNREIKRRTDVVGVFPNNAALLRLAGSVLVEQHDEWEAADRRYFSEASMTELTATTPTIDEAVILPEITAA
;
A
#
# COMPACT_ATOMS: atom_id res chain seq x y z
N MET A 1 11.08 -17.42 -19.25
CA MET A 1 10.51 -16.08 -19.04
C MET A 1 10.38 -15.88 -17.53
N SER A 2 10.75 -14.73 -17.02
CA SER A 2 10.55 -14.39 -15.60
C SER A 2 9.07 -14.01 -15.43
N GLN A 3 8.39 -14.65 -14.47
CA GLN A 3 6.98 -14.35 -14.17
C GLN A 3 6.89 -13.67 -12.81
N ALA A 4 6.02 -12.68 -12.70
CA ALA A 4 5.73 -12.00 -11.45
C ALA A 4 4.46 -12.59 -10.82
N VAL A 5 4.56 -12.99 -9.54
CA VAL A 5 3.40 -13.30 -8.72
C VAL A 5 2.97 -12.01 -8.03
N VAL A 6 1.78 -11.53 -8.32
CA VAL A 6 1.19 -10.38 -7.63
C VAL A 6 0.22 -10.84 -6.55
N VAL A 7 0.25 -10.19 -5.40
CA VAL A 7 -0.59 -10.54 -4.26
C VAL A 7 -1.24 -9.26 -3.72
N ALA A 8 -2.52 -9.33 -3.43
CA ALA A 8 -3.25 -8.30 -2.69
C ALA A 8 -3.70 -8.85 -1.34
N ILE A 9 -3.32 -8.15 -0.29
CA ILE A 9 -3.83 -8.35 1.06
C ILE A 9 -4.57 -7.10 1.50
N GLY A 10 -5.52 -7.24 2.39
CA GLY A 10 -6.28 -6.13 2.94
C GLY A 10 -6.49 -6.25 4.44
N VAL A 11 -7.09 -5.20 4.99
CA VAL A 11 -7.68 -5.22 6.33
C VAL A 11 -9.17 -5.00 6.15
N ALA A 12 -9.97 -5.95 6.58
CA ALA A 12 -11.42 -5.90 6.53
C ALA A 12 -11.99 -4.91 7.56
N ALA A 13 -13.27 -4.58 7.42
CA ALA A 13 -13.94 -3.62 8.31
C ALA A 13 -13.91 -4.01 9.80
N ASP A 14 -13.78 -5.31 10.10
CA ASP A 14 -13.64 -5.84 11.45
C ASP A 14 -12.20 -5.76 12.00
N GLY A 15 -11.24 -5.24 11.21
CA GLY A 15 -9.84 -5.09 11.58
C GLY A 15 -8.97 -6.32 11.37
N ARG A 16 -9.50 -7.41 10.78
CA ARG A 16 -8.71 -8.62 10.45
C ARG A 16 -7.99 -8.46 9.12
N ARG A 17 -6.82 -9.06 9.01
CA ARG A 17 -6.13 -9.18 7.72
C ARG A 17 -6.74 -10.29 6.89
N VAL A 18 -6.84 -10.04 5.59
CA VAL A 18 -7.38 -10.99 4.62
C VAL A 18 -6.51 -11.03 3.36
N VAL A 19 -6.39 -12.19 2.75
CA VAL A 19 -5.86 -12.31 1.39
C VAL A 19 -7.00 -12.00 0.44
N LEU A 20 -6.89 -10.90 -0.31
CA LEU A 20 -7.90 -10.48 -1.29
C LEU A 20 -7.79 -11.24 -2.59
N GLY A 21 -6.58 -11.57 -3.00
CA GLY A 21 -6.31 -12.34 -4.19
C GLY A 21 -4.87 -12.28 -4.64
N PHE A 22 -4.57 -13.08 -5.65
CA PHE A 22 -3.27 -13.16 -6.28
C PHE A 22 -3.42 -13.54 -7.75
N ASP A 23 -2.40 -13.24 -8.55
CA ASP A 23 -2.34 -13.57 -9.97
C ASP A 23 -0.89 -13.72 -10.41
N VAL A 24 -0.68 -14.26 -11.60
CA VAL A 24 0.63 -14.39 -12.25
C VAL A 24 0.59 -13.66 -13.58
N GLY A 25 1.52 -12.76 -13.78
CA GLY A 25 1.64 -11.98 -15.01
C GLY A 25 3.05 -11.97 -15.57
N ASP A 26 3.16 -11.83 -16.89
CA ASP A 26 4.43 -11.69 -17.59
C ASP A 26 4.96 -10.25 -17.54
N SER A 27 4.11 -9.29 -17.21
CA SER A 27 4.45 -7.87 -17.10
C SER A 27 3.50 -7.13 -16.16
N GLU A 28 4.04 -6.22 -15.36
CA GLU A 28 3.29 -5.36 -14.44
C GLU A 28 2.79 -4.09 -15.17
N THR A 29 2.06 -4.25 -16.27
CA THR A 29 1.48 -3.12 -17.01
C THR A 29 0.29 -2.50 -16.29
N GLU A 30 -0.07 -1.27 -16.63
CA GLU A 30 -1.28 -0.61 -16.12
C GLU A 30 -2.53 -1.45 -16.40
N GLU A 31 -2.62 -2.05 -17.58
CA GLU A 31 -3.78 -2.86 -17.97
C GLU A 31 -3.87 -4.15 -17.16
N PHE A 32 -2.75 -4.84 -16.93
CA PHE A 32 -2.69 -5.99 -16.03
C PHE A 32 -3.20 -5.62 -14.63
N TRP A 33 -2.73 -4.50 -14.07
CA TRP A 33 -3.18 -4.03 -12.76
C TRP A 33 -4.66 -3.67 -12.74
N LYS A 34 -5.19 -3.06 -13.81
CA LYS A 34 -6.63 -2.78 -13.93
C LYS A 34 -7.47 -4.04 -13.93
N GLN A 35 -7.06 -5.06 -14.70
CA GLN A 35 -7.76 -6.34 -14.77
C GLN A 35 -7.72 -7.04 -13.41
N PHE A 36 -6.57 -7.09 -12.76
CA PHE A 36 -6.42 -7.65 -11.42
C PHE A 36 -7.33 -6.96 -10.40
N LEU A 37 -7.29 -5.64 -10.31
CA LEU A 37 -8.13 -4.89 -9.37
C LEU A 37 -9.63 -5.01 -9.69
N ARG A 38 -10.03 -5.05 -10.97
CA ARG A 38 -11.42 -5.33 -11.37
C ARG A 38 -11.87 -6.72 -10.95
N SER A 39 -11.00 -7.73 -11.07
CA SER A 39 -11.32 -9.08 -10.61
C SER A 39 -11.59 -9.13 -9.11
N LEU A 40 -10.85 -8.36 -8.30
CA LEU A 40 -11.12 -8.21 -6.87
C LEU A 40 -12.49 -7.55 -6.62
N LYS A 41 -12.83 -6.50 -7.35
CA LYS A 41 -14.16 -5.85 -7.25
C LYS A 41 -15.31 -6.80 -7.63
N THR A 42 -15.16 -7.55 -8.69
CA THR A 42 -16.17 -8.55 -9.12
C THR A 42 -16.41 -9.62 -8.05
N ARG A 43 -15.38 -9.93 -7.25
CA ARG A 43 -15.49 -10.84 -6.11
C ARG A 43 -15.96 -10.17 -4.81
N GLY A 44 -16.37 -8.90 -4.84
CA GLY A 44 -16.96 -8.20 -3.72
C GLY A 44 -16.06 -7.19 -3.00
N LEU A 45 -14.86 -6.90 -3.50
CA LEU A 45 -14.03 -5.83 -2.91
C LEU A 45 -14.70 -4.48 -3.12
N GLY A 46 -15.07 -3.82 -2.03
CA GLY A 46 -15.67 -2.49 -2.02
C GLY A 46 -15.17 -1.66 -0.83
N GLY A 47 -15.47 -0.34 -0.86
CA GLY A 47 -15.18 0.55 0.27
C GLY A 47 -13.69 0.73 0.59
N VAL A 48 -12.80 0.51 -0.37
CA VAL A 48 -11.36 0.66 -0.17
C VAL A 48 -11.04 2.12 0.17
N LYS A 49 -10.44 2.36 1.32
CA LYS A 49 -10.07 3.69 1.80
C LYS A 49 -8.62 4.05 1.47
N LEU A 50 -7.73 3.06 1.45
CA LEU A 50 -6.30 3.25 1.23
C LEU A 50 -5.72 2.07 0.44
N VAL A 51 -4.92 2.38 -0.56
CA VAL A 51 -4.04 1.44 -1.26
C VAL A 51 -2.60 1.75 -0.89
N ILE A 52 -1.86 0.74 -0.46
CA ILE A 52 -0.45 0.89 -0.10
C ILE A 52 0.38 0.04 -1.06
N SER A 53 1.31 0.66 -1.77
CA SER A 53 2.17 -0.07 -2.70
C SER A 53 3.55 0.57 -2.83
N ASP A 54 4.42 -0.08 -3.58
CA ASP A 54 5.62 0.57 -4.13
C ASP A 54 5.24 1.60 -5.21
N ALA A 55 6.19 2.44 -5.59
CA ALA A 55 5.98 3.50 -6.58
C ALA A 55 5.95 2.95 -8.03
N HIS A 56 5.00 2.05 -8.29
CA HIS A 56 4.76 1.54 -9.64
C HIS A 56 3.69 2.39 -10.35
N ALA A 57 4.09 3.11 -11.40
CA ALA A 57 3.22 4.08 -12.07
C ALA A 57 1.94 3.43 -12.62
N GLY A 58 2.04 2.23 -13.20
CA GLY A 58 0.89 1.48 -13.71
C GLY A 58 -0.09 1.09 -12.62
N LEU A 59 0.41 0.62 -11.47
CA LEU A 59 -0.45 0.28 -10.32
C LEU A 59 -1.13 1.52 -9.73
N LYS A 60 -0.39 2.65 -9.56
CA LYS A 60 -0.97 3.90 -9.06
C LYS A 60 -2.13 4.37 -9.94
N LYS A 61 -1.95 4.38 -11.28
CA LYS A 61 -2.99 4.75 -12.24
C LYS A 61 -4.17 3.78 -12.24
N ALA A 62 -3.89 2.47 -12.18
CA ALA A 62 -4.93 1.44 -12.11
C ALA A 62 -5.76 1.58 -10.82
N ALA A 63 -5.13 1.79 -9.68
CA ALA A 63 -5.81 2.02 -8.41
C ALA A 63 -6.71 3.26 -8.46
N ALA A 64 -6.22 4.39 -8.94
CA ALA A 64 -7.00 5.61 -9.10
C ALA A 64 -8.23 5.43 -10.01
N THR A 65 -8.09 4.59 -11.06
CA THR A 65 -9.17 4.33 -12.01
C THR A 65 -10.21 3.34 -11.47
N VAL A 66 -9.77 2.26 -10.82
CA VAL A 66 -10.62 1.12 -10.44
C VAL A 66 -11.17 1.26 -9.02
N LEU A 67 -10.37 1.80 -8.09
CA LEU A 67 -10.69 1.96 -6.68
C LEU A 67 -10.93 3.45 -6.36
N GLN A 68 -11.91 4.04 -7.06
CA GLN A 68 -12.25 5.45 -6.90
C GLN A 68 -12.56 5.80 -5.44
N GLY A 69 -12.04 6.93 -4.97
CA GLY A 69 -12.15 7.38 -3.58
C GLY A 69 -11.12 6.79 -2.62
N ALA A 70 -10.31 5.81 -3.04
CA ALA A 70 -9.20 5.33 -2.23
C ALA A 70 -8.01 6.27 -2.31
N ALA A 71 -7.45 6.65 -1.16
CA ALA A 71 -6.15 7.31 -1.11
C ALA A 71 -5.04 6.33 -1.53
N TRP A 72 -3.92 6.85 -2.02
CA TRP A 72 -2.75 6.04 -2.33
C TRP A 72 -1.57 6.44 -1.44
N GLN A 73 -1.01 5.46 -0.74
CA GLN A 73 0.17 5.58 0.10
C GLN A 73 1.35 4.87 -0.55
N ARG A 74 2.40 5.61 -0.85
CA ARG A 74 3.68 5.03 -1.24
C ARG A 74 4.35 4.38 -0.05
N CYS A 75 4.80 3.13 -0.18
CA CYS A 75 5.54 2.44 0.86
C CYS A 75 6.78 3.23 1.27
N ARG A 76 6.84 3.69 2.52
CA ARG A 76 7.95 4.49 3.02
C ARG A 76 9.28 3.73 3.04
N VAL A 77 9.25 2.40 3.17
CA VAL A 77 10.47 1.57 3.20
C VAL A 77 11.10 1.55 1.81
N HIS A 78 10.30 1.34 0.76
CA HIS A 78 10.77 1.41 -0.61
C HIS A 78 11.20 2.83 -0.99
N PHE A 79 10.44 3.84 -0.59
CA PHE A 79 10.82 5.23 -0.79
C PHE A 79 12.19 5.55 -0.15
N MET A 80 12.39 5.17 1.12
CA MET A 80 13.67 5.35 1.80
C MET A 80 14.80 4.66 1.05
N ARG A 81 14.60 3.42 0.61
CA ARG A 81 15.61 2.68 -0.18
C ARG A 81 15.97 3.43 -1.47
N ASN A 82 14.97 3.95 -2.19
CA ASN A 82 15.20 4.71 -3.42
C ASN A 82 16.00 6.00 -3.14
N VAL A 83 15.67 6.73 -2.08
CA VAL A 83 16.43 7.92 -1.65
C VAL A 83 17.87 7.56 -1.33
N LEU A 84 18.09 6.52 -0.52
CA LEU A 84 19.44 6.13 -0.09
C LEU A 84 20.29 5.61 -1.25
N THR A 85 19.69 4.96 -2.24
CA THR A 85 20.41 4.49 -3.44
C THR A 85 20.96 5.66 -4.27
N ALA A 86 20.31 6.82 -4.22
CA ALA A 86 20.75 8.04 -4.91
C ALA A 86 21.90 8.78 -4.17
N LEU A 87 22.33 8.30 -2.99
CA LEU A 87 23.31 8.95 -2.14
C LEU A 87 24.61 8.13 -2.04
N PRO A 88 25.77 8.80 -1.88
CA PRO A 88 27.01 8.13 -1.51
C PRO A 88 26.86 7.35 -0.19
N LYS A 89 27.46 6.16 -0.11
CA LYS A 89 27.35 5.27 1.07
C LYS A 89 27.61 5.96 2.41
N GLY A 90 28.64 6.82 2.48
CA GLY A 90 28.98 7.56 3.70
C GLY A 90 27.99 8.62 4.15
N ARG A 91 26.96 8.93 3.33
CA ARG A 91 25.91 9.92 3.67
C ARG A 91 24.56 9.26 3.98
N GLN A 92 24.40 8.01 3.63
CA GLN A 92 23.11 7.30 3.70
C GLN A 92 22.55 7.28 5.11
N GLU A 93 23.35 6.93 6.12
CA GLU A 93 22.85 6.79 7.50
C GLU A 93 22.42 8.14 8.09
N MET A 94 23.18 9.20 7.85
CA MET A 94 22.82 10.54 8.30
C MET A 94 21.50 11.00 7.68
N VAL A 95 21.36 10.87 6.35
CA VAL A 95 20.12 11.26 5.64
C VAL A 95 18.94 10.39 6.07
N ALA A 96 19.14 9.09 6.22
CA ALA A 96 18.10 8.18 6.72
C ALA A 96 17.63 8.58 8.13
N SER A 97 18.54 8.95 9.02
CA SER A 97 18.20 9.37 10.38
C SER A 97 17.37 10.64 10.36
N VAL A 98 17.74 11.63 9.54
CA VAL A 98 17.00 12.88 9.39
C VAL A 98 15.61 12.63 8.82
N ILE A 99 15.46 11.82 7.75
CA ILE A 99 14.15 11.51 7.17
C ILE A 99 13.26 10.73 8.15
N ARG A 100 13.82 9.84 8.97
CA ARG A 100 13.04 9.08 9.98
C ARG A 100 12.36 10.00 10.98
N THR A 101 12.88 11.18 11.26
CA THR A 101 12.27 12.14 12.21
C THR A 101 10.90 12.64 11.75
N ILE A 102 10.63 12.70 10.45
CA ILE A 102 9.31 13.02 9.89
C ILE A 102 8.23 12.08 10.43
N PHE A 103 8.56 10.79 10.47
CA PHE A 103 7.62 9.73 10.87
C PHE A 103 7.58 9.48 12.39
N ALA A 104 8.36 10.21 13.16
CA ALA A 104 8.39 10.14 14.62
C ALA A 104 7.51 11.19 15.31
N GLN A 105 6.84 12.02 14.51
CA GLN A 105 6.01 13.12 15.03
C GLN A 105 4.67 12.60 15.56
N PRO A 106 4.07 13.31 16.55
CA PRO A 106 2.86 12.84 17.23
C PRO A 106 1.58 13.04 16.43
N ASP A 107 1.52 14.03 15.56
CA ASP A 107 0.33 14.40 14.79
C ASP A 107 0.68 14.93 13.38
N ALA A 108 -0.37 15.19 12.60
CA ALA A 108 -0.25 15.59 11.20
C ALA A 108 0.42 16.94 11.01
N GLU A 109 0.18 17.91 11.91
CA GLU A 109 0.75 19.25 11.83
C GLU A 109 2.26 19.21 12.08
N HIS A 110 2.69 18.50 13.11
CA HIS A 110 4.11 18.30 13.40
C HIS A 110 4.81 17.49 12.29
N ILE A 111 4.12 16.53 11.66
CA ILE A 111 4.66 15.81 10.49
C ILE A 111 4.94 16.79 9.34
N ASP A 112 4.00 17.67 9.01
CA ASP A 112 4.18 18.64 7.93
C ASP A 112 5.31 19.63 8.24
N ALA A 113 5.34 20.19 9.43
CA ALA A 113 6.41 21.09 9.86
C ALA A 113 7.79 20.42 9.84
N GLN A 114 7.88 19.18 10.34
CA GLN A 114 9.13 18.42 10.33
C GLN A 114 9.56 18.02 8.92
N PHE A 115 8.61 17.73 8.04
CA PHE A 115 8.90 17.44 6.63
C PHE A 115 9.56 18.65 5.96
N ASP A 116 9.01 19.85 6.13
CA ASP A 116 9.54 21.07 5.54
C ASP A 116 10.93 21.40 6.10
N GLU A 117 11.18 21.18 7.40
CA GLU A 117 12.50 21.33 8.00
C GLU A 117 13.51 20.35 7.43
N VAL A 118 13.13 19.07 7.31
CA VAL A 118 13.99 18.03 6.73
C VAL A 118 14.34 18.33 5.28
N VAL A 119 13.38 18.79 4.47
CA VAL A 119 13.64 19.21 3.08
C VAL A 119 14.66 20.35 3.04
N ARG A 120 14.48 21.40 3.86
CA ARG A 120 15.42 22.53 3.93
C ARG A 120 16.83 22.12 4.36
N MET A 121 16.93 21.20 5.33
CA MET A 121 18.22 20.66 5.78
C MET A 121 18.93 19.87 4.68
N ILE A 122 18.20 19.00 4.00
CA ILE A 122 18.75 18.13 2.95
C ILE A 122 19.09 18.95 1.70
N GLU A 123 18.30 19.95 1.34
CA GLU A 123 18.51 20.79 0.16
C GLU A 123 19.89 21.44 0.15
N ARG A 124 20.40 21.87 1.32
CA ARG A 124 21.72 22.52 1.47
C ARG A 124 22.89 21.62 1.10
N VAL A 125 22.73 20.29 1.23
CA VAL A 125 23.83 19.33 1.03
C VAL A 125 23.55 18.33 -0.10
N HIS A 126 22.29 18.05 -0.37
CA HIS A 126 21.82 17.07 -1.36
C HIS A 126 20.55 17.54 -2.08
N PRO A 127 20.61 18.61 -2.92
CA PRO A 127 19.44 19.22 -3.54
C PRO A 127 18.59 18.22 -4.36
N LYS A 128 19.20 17.26 -5.05
CA LYS A 128 18.45 16.21 -5.78
C LYS A 128 17.61 15.35 -4.85
N THR A 129 18.09 15.07 -3.65
CA THR A 129 17.37 14.29 -2.65
C THR A 129 16.20 15.13 -2.06
N ALA A 130 16.38 16.42 -1.88
CA ALA A 130 15.30 17.31 -1.46
C ALA A 130 14.16 17.34 -2.49
N VAL A 131 14.49 17.42 -3.79
CA VAL A 131 13.49 17.31 -4.87
C VAL A 131 12.74 15.96 -4.80
N MET A 132 13.44 14.83 -4.61
CA MET A 132 12.79 13.52 -4.47
C MET A 132 11.82 13.47 -3.28
N LEU A 133 12.15 14.13 -2.17
CA LEU A 133 11.26 14.24 -1.00
C LEU A 133 10.04 15.09 -1.34
N THR A 134 10.25 16.27 -1.90
CA THR A 134 9.17 17.21 -2.25
C THR A 134 8.19 16.60 -3.22
N ASP A 135 8.68 15.96 -4.29
CA ASP A 135 7.84 15.30 -5.30
C ASP A 135 7.03 14.12 -4.73
N ALA A 136 7.53 13.48 -3.68
CA ALA A 136 6.87 12.34 -3.05
C ALA A 136 6.02 12.73 -1.83
N ARG A 137 5.94 13.99 -1.44
CA ARG A 137 5.30 14.44 -0.19
C ARG A 137 3.92 13.83 0.01
N ASP A 138 3.01 14.08 -0.89
CA ASP A 138 1.62 13.63 -0.78
C ASP A 138 1.51 12.11 -0.77
N ASP A 139 2.34 11.46 -1.56
CA ASP A 139 2.36 10.01 -1.72
C ASP A 139 2.88 9.28 -0.46
N ILE A 140 3.89 9.82 0.22
CA ILE A 140 4.48 9.21 1.42
C ILE A 140 3.82 9.64 2.73
N LEU A 141 3.03 10.72 2.71
CA LEU A 141 2.32 11.26 3.87
C LEU A 141 0.80 11.04 3.82
N ALA A 142 0.26 10.30 2.84
CA ALA A 142 -1.17 10.02 2.73
C ALA A 142 -1.73 9.35 4.00
N PHE A 143 -0.92 8.58 4.72
CA PHE A 143 -1.30 7.92 5.97
C PHE A 143 -1.79 8.87 7.06
N LYS A 144 -1.35 10.14 7.05
CA LYS A 144 -1.70 11.13 8.09
C LYS A 144 -3.19 11.51 8.11
N ALA A 145 -3.93 11.24 7.02
CA ALA A 145 -5.38 11.40 6.95
C ALA A 145 -6.16 10.31 7.73
N PHE A 146 -5.45 9.31 8.26
CA PHE A 146 -6.02 8.19 9.01
C PHE A 146 -5.72 8.32 10.51
N PRO A 147 -6.45 7.61 11.40
CA PRO A 147 -6.20 7.64 12.83
C PRO A 147 -4.73 7.34 13.18
N ALA A 148 -4.12 8.13 14.06
CA ALA A 148 -2.69 8.05 14.36
C ALA A 148 -2.24 6.65 14.84
N ARG A 149 -3.13 5.93 15.52
CA ARG A 149 -2.89 4.54 15.96
C ARG A 149 -2.70 3.55 14.80
N HIS A 150 -3.15 3.89 13.58
CA HIS A 150 -2.98 3.07 12.38
C HIS A 150 -1.67 3.36 11.63
N TRP A 151 -1.07 4.53 11.79
CA TRP A 151 0.03 5.01 10.97
C TRP A 151 1.16 4.00 10.80
N ARG A 152 1.58 3.36 11.89
CA ARG A 152 2.68 2.38 11.86
C ARG A 152 2.40 1.15 11.01
N GLN A 153 1.13 0.79 10.86
CA GLN A 153 0.69 -0.35 10.06
C GLN A 153 0.45 0.00 8.59
N ILE A 154 0.09 1.27 8.28
CA ILE A 154 -0.34 1.68 6.94
C ILE A 154 0.70 2.45 6.13
N TRP A 155 1.82 2.85 6.69
CA TRP A 155 2.87 3.57 5.95
C TRP A 155 3.83 2.66 5.17
N SER A 156 3.70 1.34 5.25
CA SER A 156 4.58 0.40 4.55
C SER A 156 3.88 -0.91 4.17
N THR A 157 4.46 -1.60 3.19
CA THR A 157 4.03 -2.91 2.71
C THR A 157 4.71 -4.09 3.46
N ASN A 158 5.28 -3.86 4.63
CA ASN A 158 6.01 -4.90 5.39
C ASN A 158 5.25 -6.22 5.58
N PRO A 159 3.92 -6.24 5.86
CA PRO A 159 3.17 -7.49 5.95
C PRO A 159 3.18 -8.27 4.63
N LEU A 160 2.98 -7.57 3.51
CA LEU A 160 3.02 -8.16 2.18
C LEU A 160 4.42 -8.66 1.80
N GLU A 161 5.47 -7.92 2.17
CA GLU A 161 6.85 -8.33 1.91
C GLU A 161 7.24 -9.62 2.64
N ARG A 162 6.73 -9.84 3.86
CA ARG A 162 6.93 -11.10 4.59
C ARG A 162 6.29 -12.26 3.85
N LEU A 163 5.07 -12.08 3.38
CA LEU A 163 4.33 -13.06 2.62
C LEU A 163 5.02 -13.38 1.28
N ASN A 164 5.43 -12.35 0.54
CA ASN A 164 6.17 -12.52 -0.71
C ASN A 164 7.51 -13.26 -0.50
N ARG A 165 8.18 -13.03 0.62
CA ARG A 165 9.41 -13.76 0.98
C ARG A 165 9.14 -15.24 1.24
N GLU A 166 8.03 -15.58 1.89
CA GLU A 166 7.65 -16.97 2.12
C GLU A 166 7.26 -17.68 0.82
N ILE A 167 6.46 -17.02 -0.03
CA ILE A 167 6.15 -17.54 -1.37
C ILE A 167 7.45 -17.79 -2.15
N LYS A 168 8.35 -16.80 -2.17
CA LYS A 168 9.63 -16.93 -2.85
C LYS A 168 10.46 -18.09 -2.30
N ARG A 169 10.56 -18.22 -0.99
CA ARG A 169 11.29 -19.33 -0.35
C ARG A 169 10.76 -20.70 -0.79
N ARG A 170 9.43 -20.85 -0.90
CA ARG A 170 8.80 -22.10 -1.35
C ARG A 170 8.99 -22.33 -2.85
N THR A 171 8.89 -21.28 -3.66
CA THR A 171 9.08 -21.39 -5.12
C THR A 171 10.52 -21.64 -5.50
N ASP A 172 11.51 -21.08 -4.79
CA ASP A 172 12.93 -21.30 -5.03
C ASP A 172 13.35 -22.77 -4.81
N VAL A 173 12.68 -23.49 -3.90
CA VAL A 173 12.93 -24.93 -3.68
C VAL A 173 12.51 -25.78 -4.90
N VAL A 174 11.44 -25.40 -5.58
CA VAL A 174 10.96 -26.10 -6.79
C VAL A 174 11.84 -25.76 -8.01
N GLY A 175 12.33 -24.52 -8.07
CA GLY A 175 13.23 -24.01 -9.12
C GLY A 175 12.53 -23.73 -10.44
N VAL A 176 12.01 -24.75 -11.14
CA VAL A 176 11.36 -24.61 -12.46
C VAL A 176 9.92 -25.13 -12.40
N PHE A 177 8.98 -24.31 -12.79
CA PHE A 177 7.57 -24.67 -12.89
C PHE A 177 7.22 -25.06 -14.32
N PRO A 178 6.46 -26.17 -14.53
CA PRO A 178 6.06 -26.62 -15.86
C PRO A 178 5.09 -25.65 -16.56
N ASN A 179 4.31 -24.89 -15.79
CA ASN A 179 3.35 -23.91 -16.28
C ASN A 179 2.90 -22.96 -15.16
N ASN A 180 2.20 -21.87 -15.54
CA ASN A 180 1.66 -20.86 -14.62
C ASN A 180 0.69 -21.47 -13.60
N ALA A 181 -0.11 -22.47 -13.99
CA ALA A 181 -1.05 -23.10 -13.09
C ALA A 181 -0.36 -23.87 -11.94
N ALA A 182 0.83 -24.41 -12.16
CA ALA A 182 1.63 -25.05 -11.11
C ALA A 182 2.20 -24.01 -10.12
N LEU A 183 2.68 -22.85 -10.63
CA LEU A 183 3.12 -21.73 -9.83
C LEU A 183 1.97 -21.16 -9.00
N LEU A 184 0.80 -20.93 -9.62
CA LEU A 184 -0.40 -20.44 -8.94
C LEU A 184 -0.86 -21.39 -7.83
N ARG A 185 -0.82 -22.71 -8.04
CA ARG A 185 -1.19 -23.68 -6.99
C ARG A 185 -0.27 -23.60 -5.79
N LEU A 186 1.04 -23.52 -6.00
CA LEU A 186 2.01 -23.40 -4.88
C LEU A 186 1.87 -22.05 -4.17
N ALA A 187 1.81 -20.95 -4.90
CA ALA A 187 1.58 -19.63 -4.29
C ALA A 187 0.23 -19.59 -3.55
N GLY A 188 -0.82 -20.16 -4.15
CA GLY A 188 -2.13 -20.24 -3.56
C GLY A 188 -2.17 -21.05 -2.27
N SER A 189 -1.46 -22.19 -2.17
CA SER A 189 -1.42 -22.96 -0.91
C SER A 189 -0.78 -22.15 0.23
N VAL A 190 0.30 -21.41 -0.04
CA VAL A 190 0.94 -20.53 0.96
C VAL A 190 -0.02 -19.42 1.39
N LEU A 191 -0.79 -18.87 0.46
CA LEU A 191 -1.72 -17.78 0.73
C LEU A 191 -2.95 -18.25 1.51
N VAL A 192 -3.45 -19.45 1.25
CA VAL A 192 -4.54 -20.08 2.03
C VAL A 192 -4.06 -20.34 3.45
N GLU A 193 -2.91 -21.00 3.62
CA GLU A 193 -2.31 -21.26 4.94
C GLU A 193 -2.18 -19.96 5.76
N GLN A 194 -1.70 -18.89 5.14
CA GLN A 194 -1.56 -17.60 5.81
C GLN A 194 -2.91 -16.92 6.11
N HIS A 195 -3.90 -17.09 5.22
CA HIS A 195 -5.24 -16.56 5.43
C HIS A 195 -5.90 -17.24 6.64
N ASP A 196 -5.83 -18.56 6.70
CA ASP A 196 -6.38 -19.37 7.79
C ASP A 196 -5.71 -19.00 9.14
N GLU A 197 -4.38 -18.80 9.15
CA GLU A 197 -3.67 -18.31 10.34
C GLU A 197 -4.18 -16.94 10.80
N TRP A 198 -4.46 -16.02 9.87
CA TRP A 198 -4.96 -14.69 10.22
C TRP A 198 -6.42 -14.73 10.68
N GLU A 199 -7.22 -15.63 10.12
CA GLU A 199 -8.61 -15.82 10.51
C GLU A 199 -8.72 -16.45 11.90
N ALA A 200 -7.89 -17.45 12.19
CA ALA A 200 -7.83 -18.13 13.48
C ALA A 200 -7.18 -17.30 14.59
N ALA A 201 -6.46 -16.21 14.26
CA ALA A 201 -5.77 -15.41 15.24
C ALA A 201 -6.75 -14.64 16.15
N ASP A 202 -6.58 -14.77 17.45
CA ASP A 202 -7.36 -14.03 18.46
C ASP A 202 -7.15 -12.51 18.35
N ARG A 203 -5.92 -12.11 17.97
CA ARG A 203 -5.54 -10.70 17.86
C ARG A 203 -5.79 -10.18 16.46
N ARG A 204 -6.70 -9.23 16.32
CA ARG A 204 -6.93 -8.47 15.09
C ARG A 204 -5.74 -7.57 14.76
N TYR A 205 -5.55 -7.26 13.47
CA TYR A 205 -4.51 -6.35 13.01
C TYR A 205 -4.79 -4.90 13.44
N PHE A 206 -6.05 -4.47 13.31
CA PHE A 206 -6.58 -3.28 13.96
C PHE A 206 -7.66 -3.67 14.96
N SER A 207 -7.75 -2.95 16.08
CA SER A 207 -8.83 -3.16 17.04
C SER A 207 -10.17 -2.63 16.49
N GLU A 208 -11.29 -3.21 16.91
CA GLU A 208 -12.63 -2.71 16.54
C GLU A 208 -12.81 -1.24 16.86
N ALA A 209 -12.39 -0.81 18.05
CA ALA A 209 -12.46 0.58 18.47
C ALA A 209 -11.69 1.52 17.52
N SER A 210 -10.54 1.06 16.99
CA SER A 210 -9.77 1.88 16.04
C SER A 210 -10.38 1.91 14.64
N MET A 211 -11.08 0.85 14.25
CA MET A 211 -11.80 0.81 12.97
C MET A 211 -13.07 1.68 13.01
N THR A 212 -13.73 1.79 14.16
CA THR A 212 -14.87 2.70 14.36
C THR A 212 -14.45 4.17 14.15
N GLU A 213 -13.27 4.57 14.63
CA GLU A 213 -12.73 5.92 14.36
C GLU A 213 -12.53 6.18 12.87
N LEU A 214 -12.10 5.19 12.11
CA LEU A 214 -11.93 5.31 10.66
C LEU A 214 -13.26 5.57 9.95
N THR A 215 -14.35 4.95 10.40
CA THR A 215 -15.68 5.17 9.82
C THR A 215 -16.29 6.50 10.25
N ALA A 216 -16.05 6.94 11.48
CA ALA A 216 -16.55 8.21 12.00
C ALA A 216 -15.87 9.43 11.34
N THR A 217 -14.62 9.30 10.91
CA THR A 217 -13.84 10.39 10.29
C THR A 217 -14.11 10.54 8.78
N THR A 218 -14.80 9.58 8.15
CA THR A 218 -15.21 9.71 6.75
C THR A 218 -16.46 10.55 6.69
N PRO A 219 -16.48 11.75 6.04
CA PRO A 219 -17.71 12.48 5.85
C PRO A 219 -18.69 11.58 5.08
N THR A 220 -19.86 11.37 5.66
CA THR A 220 -20.98 10.75 4.96
C THR A 220 -21.30 11.69 3.80
N ILE A 221 -21.04 11.27 2.57
CA ILE A 221 -21.64 11.95 1.43
C ILE A 221 -23.12 11.64 1.58
N ASP A 222 -23.90 12.66 1.97
CA ASP A 222 -25.34 12.57 2.02
C ASP A 222 -25.83 12.04 0.66
N GLU A 223 -26.48 10.91 0.68
CA GLU A 223 -27.30 10.38 -0.41
C GLU A 223 -28.53 11.29 -0.56
N ALA A 224 -28.37 12.45 -1.15
CA ALA A 224 -29.46 13.33 -1.54
C ALA A 224 -29.06 14.14 -2.78
N VAL A 225 -28.75 13.47 -3.87
CA VAL A 225 -28.99 14.02 -5.20
C VAL A 225 -30.02 13.13 -5.86
N ILE A 226 -31.28 13.43 -5.56
CA ILE A 226 -32.42 12.99 -6.34
C ILE A 226 -32.23 13.59 -7.74
N LEU A 227 -31.91 12.76 -8.70
CA LEU A 227 -31.98 13.16 -10.11
C LEU A 227 -33.42 13.43 -10.47
N PRO A 228 -33.76 14.56 -11.12
CA PRO A 228 -35.12 14.81 -11.58
C PRO A 228 -35.52 13.78 -12.63
N GLU A 229 -36.70 13.23 -12.47
CA GLU A 229 -37.36 12.39 -13.47
C GLU A 229 -37.40 13.11 -14.81
N ILE A 230 -36.81 12.49 -15.82
CA ILE A 230 -36.97 12.90 -17.22
C ILE A 230 -38.33 12.38 -17.67
N THR A 231 -39.34 13.25 -17.62
CA THR A 231 -40.63 12.99 -18.26
C THR A 231 -40.43 13.01 -19.76
N ALA A 232 -40.56 11.87 -20.40
CA ALA A 232 -40.60 11.77 -21.86
C ALA A 232 -41.90 12.38 -22.36
N ALA A 233 -41.80 13.34 -23.29
CA ALA A 233 -42.89 13.78 -24.16
C ALA A 233 -42.77 13.08 -25.52
#